data_6ee9f1104212575de9281fe926420b07
#
_entry.id   6ee9f1104212575de9281fe926420b07
#
_cell.length_a   1.000
_cell.length_b   1.000
_cell.length_c   1.000
_cell.angle_alpha   90.00
_cell.angle_beta   90.00
_cell.angle_gamma   90.00
#
_symmetry.space_group_name_H-M   'P 1'
#
loop_
_entity.id
_entity.type
_entity.pdbx_description
1 polymer ?
#
loop_
_entity_poly.entity_id
_entity_poly.type
_entity_poly.pdbx_seq_one_letter_code
_entity_poly.pdbx_strand_id
1 'polypeptide(L)'
;MNYLSSFGELLESFFSDKNQSENPKLTQAIEDAEKFNSWFSKTNIINALKYWMVKLRKDTLETWISKYSLQNVNYKVAVIMAGNFPLAGLHDLICVIISGNRAIIKPSSDDKILINFFVEFLHEKFPETNEIIEIASEKLGDFDKVIATGSNNTFNYFE
;
A
#
# COMPACT_ATOMS: atom_id res chain seq x y z
N MET A 1 -12.98 0.14 -5.47
CA MET A 1 -12.45 1.49 -5.78
C MET A 1 -12.69 2.51 -4.67
N ASN A 2 -13.87 2.53 -4.05
CA ASN A 2 -14.20 3.52 -3.00
C ASN A 2 -13.23 3.50 -1.81
N TYR A 3 -12.71 2.33 -1.42
CA TYR A 3 -11.77 2.23 -0.30
C TYR A 3 -10.38 2.83 -0.64
N LEU A 4 -9.90 2.70 -1.88
CA LEU A 4 -8.63 3.31 -2.28
C LEU A 4 -8.73 4.85 -2.33
N SER A 5 -9.81 5.38 -2.93
CA SER A 5 -10.02 6.84 -2.97
C SER A 5 -10.23 7.41 -1.57
N SER A 6 -10.80 6.63 -0.63
CA SER A 6 -10.96 7.07 0.75
C SER A 6 -9.63 7.28 1.49
N PHE A 7 -8.59 6.51 1.15
CA PHE A 7 -7.24 6.78 1.66
C PHE A 7 -6.66 8.05 1.03
N GLY A 8 -6.91 8.29 -0.25
CA GLY A 8 -6.58 9.56 -0.91
C GLY A 8 -7.22 10.78 -0.22
N GLU A 9 -8.52 10.68 0.12
CA GLU A 9 -9.26 11.71 0.86
C GLU A 9 -8.68 11.95 2.27
N LEU A 10 -8.27 10.88 2.97
CA LEU A 10 -7.55 10.99 4.24
C LEU A 10 -6.29 11.84 4.09
N LEU A 11 -5.49 11.56 3.06
CA LEU A 11 -4.26 12.29 2.79
C LEU A 11 -4.54 13.74 2.37
N GLU A 12 -5.58 13.99 1.56
CA GLU A 12 -6.00 15.35 1.19
C GLU A 12 -6.40 16.16 2.44
N SER A 13 -7.19 15.59 3.33
CA SER A 13 -7.55 16.21 4.60
C SER A 13 -6.30 16.52 5.43
N PHE A 14 -5.42 15.54 5.62
CA PHE A 14 -4.19 15.68 6.40
C PHE A 14 -3.26 16.79 5.90
N PHE A 15 -3.16 16.97 4.57
CA PHE A 15 -2.29 18.00 3.98
C PHE A 15 -2.98 19.34 3.73
N SER A 16 -4.32 19.39 3.72
CA SER A 16 -5.09 20.62 3.51
C SER A 16 -5.29 21.42 4.79
N ASP A 17 -5.44 20.74 5.92
CA ASP A 17 -5.68 21.38 7.20
C ASP A 17 -4.37 21.82 7.85
N LYS A 18 -4.38 23.05 8.38
CA LYS A 18 -3.29 23.54 9.22
C LYS A 18 -3.14 22.75 10.52
N ASN A 19 -4.06 21.82 10.79
CA ASN A 19 -4.14 20.99 11.98
C ASN A 19 -3.84 19.52 11.65
N GLN A 20 -2.56 19.16 11.55
CA GLN A 20 -2.10 17.76 11.55
C GLN A 20 -2.59 16.97 12.80
N SER A 21 -3.12 17.67 13.81
CA SER A 21 -3.70 17.10 15.04
C SER A 21 -5.00 16.31 14.82
N GLU A 22 -5.66 16.46 13.66
CA GLU A 22 -6.91 15.74 13.38
C GLU A 22 -6.70 14.27 12.96
N ASN A 23 -5.46 13.90 12.63
CA ASN A 23 -5.14 12.51 12.27
C ASN A 23 -3.91 11.98 13.04
N PRO A 24 -4.06 11.73 14.35
CA PRO A 24 -2.94 11.33 15.20
C PRO A 24 -2.33 9.98 14.78
N LYS A 25 -3.12 9.04 14.22
CA LYS A 25 -2.62 7.75 13.74
C LYS A 25 -1.66 7.92 12.57
N LEU A 26 -1.97 8.79 11.60
CA LEU A 26 -1.09 9.06 10.46
C LEU A 26 0.17 9.81 10.90
N THR A 27 0.02 10.79 11.79
CA THR A 27 1.18 11.50 12.37
C THR A 27 2.13 10.53 13.06
N GLN A 28 1.59 9.63 13.88
CA GLN A 28 2.38 8.61 14.57
C GLN A 28 3.07 7.65 13.58
N ALA A 29 2.35 7.19 12.55
CA ALA A 29 2.93 6.30 11.52
C ALA A 29 4.10 6.96 10.77
N ILE A 30 4.01 8.27 10.48
CA ILE A 30 5.10 9.03 9.85
C ILE A 30 6.33 9.10 10.79
N GLU A 31 6.11 9.43 12.07
CA GLU A 31 7.21 9.51 13.05
C GLU A 31 7.87 8.16 13.30
N ASP A 32 7.07 7.09 13.38
CA ASP A 32 7.58 5.75 13.63
C ASP A 32 8.34 5.22 12.40
N ALA A 33 7.87 5.50 11.18
CA ALA A 33 8.58 5.13 9.96
C ALA A 33 9.95 5.83 9.86
N GLU A 34 10.02 7.12 10.19
CA GLU A 34 11.29 7.88 10.22
C GLU A 34 12.26 7.33 11.26
N LYS A 35 11.76 7.00 12.47
CA LYS A 35 12.59 6.42 13.54
C LYS A 35 13.07 4.99 13.21
N PHE A 36 12.22 4.22 12.53
CA PHE A 36 12.49 2.82 12.24
C PHE A 36 13.53 2.65 11.13
N ASN A 37 13.46 3.46 10.08
CA ASN A 37 14.36 3.40 8.94
C ASN A 37 15.02 4.77 8.70
N SER A 38 16.28 4.88 9.05
CA SER A 38 17.07 6.13 8.91
C SER A 38 17.21 6.64 7.46
N TRP A 39 16.96 5.80 6.45
CA TRP A 39 16.92 6.19 5.05
C TRP A 39 15.60 6.89 4.68
N PHE A 40 14.56 6.72 5.50
CA PHE A 40 13.25 7.33 5.33
C PHE A 40 13.18 8.66 6.07
N SER A 41 13.79 9.72 5.51
CA SER A 41 13.61 11.05 6.09
C SER A 41 12.11 11.43 6.05
N LYS A 42 11.71 12.26 7.03
CA LYS A 42 10.33 12.80 7.07
C LYS A 42 9.92 13.43 5.73
N THR A 43 10.86 14.12 5.07
CA THR A 43 10.62 14.71 3.74
C THR A 43 10.30 13.66 2.69
N ASN A 44 11.03 12.54 2.67
CA ASN A 44 10.79 11.46 1.71
C ASN A 44 9.43 10.79 1.96
N ILE A 45 9.07 10.56 3.24
CA ILE A 45 7.76 10.01 3.62
C ILE A 45 6.63 10.95 3.17
N ILE A 46 6.73 12.24 3.48
CA ILE A 46 5.74 13.25 3.07
C ILE A 46 5.60 13.32 1.55
N ASN A 47 6.70 13.26 0.81
CA ASN A 47 6.65 13.26 -0.65
C ASN A 47 5.98 12.00 -1.21
N ALA A 48 6.23 10.83 -0.64
CA ALA A 48 5.56 9.59 -1.02
C ALA A 48 4.05 9.65 -0.73
N LEU A 49 3.65 10.14 0.45
CA LEU A 49 2.24 10.32 0.80
C LEU A 49 1.55 11.32 -0.13
N LYS A 50 2.18 12.44 -0.46
CA LYS A 50 1.64 13.42 -1.43
C LYS A 50 1.52 12.85 -2.85
N TYR A 51 2.47 12.01 -3.27
CA TYR A 51 2.36 11.30 -4.53
C TYR A 51 1.12 10.40 -4.55
N TRP A 52 0.92 9.60 -3.49
CA TRP A 52 -0.23 8.71 -3.38
C TRP A 52 -1.55 9.46 -3.19
N MET A 53 -1.56 10.60 -2.51
CA MET A 53 -2.73 11.49 -2.42
C MET A 53 -3.29 11.81 -3.82
N VAL A 54 -2.41 12.16 -4.76
CA VAL A 54 -2.83 12.48 -6.15
C VAL A 54 -3.23 11.22 -6.92
N LYS A 55 -2.49 10.12 -6.76
CA LYS A 55 -2.72 8.87 -7.50
C LYS A 55 -3.99 8.15 -7.08
N LEU A 56 -4.42 8.31 -5.82
CA LEU A 56 -5.61 7.68 -5.27
C LEU A 56 -6.88 8.52 -5.40
N ARG A 57 -6.82 9.67 -6.04
CA ARG A 57 -8.03 10.44 -6.39
C ARG A 57 -8.92 9.60 -7.30
N LYS A 58 -10.22 9.70 -7.07
CA LYS A 58 -11.22 8.91 -7.79
C LYS A 58 -11.12 9.06 -9.30
N ASP A 59 -11.01 10.30 -9.79
CA ASP A 59 -10.86 10.62 -11.21
C ASP A 59 -9.58 10.04 -11.83
N THR A 60 -8.49 10.07 -11.06
CA THR A 60 -7.19 9.51 -11.47
C THR A 60 -7.25 7.99 -11.57
N LEU A 61 -7.84 7.33 -10.56
CA LEU A 61 -8.04 5.88 -10.55
C LEU A 61 -8.95 5.43 -11.71
N GLU A 62 -10.08 6.11 -11.93
CA GLU A 62 -11.01 5.82 -13.03
C GLU A 62 -10.31 5.97 -14.39
N THR A 63 -9.56 7.05 -14.59
CA THR A 63 -8.79 7.27 -15.82
C THR A 63 -7.73 6.20 -16.04
N TRP A 64 -7.07 5.76 -14.97
CA TRP A 64 -6.05 4.70 -15.06
C TRP A 64 -6.69 3.37 -15.46
N ILE A 65 -7.75 2.97 -14.77
CA ILE A 65 -8.44 1.68 -14.97
C ILE A 65 -9.09 1.59 -16.35
N SER A 66 -9.64 2.70 -16.87
CA SER A 66 -10.31 2.73 -18.18
C SER A 66 -9.44 2.28 -19.35
N LYS A 67 -8.12 2.26 -19.16
CA LYS A 67 -7.15 1.82 -20.18
C LYS A 67 -6.98 0.31 -20.25
N TYR A 68 -7.56 -0.45 -19.32
CA TYR A 68 -7.38 -1.88 -19.19
C TYR A 68 -8.71 -2.62 -19.27
N SER A 69 -8.72 -3.76 -19.97
CA SER A 69 -9.83 -4.70 -19.93
C SER A 69 -9.60 -5.65 -18.75
N LEU A 70 -10.21 -5.35 -17.61
CA LEU A 70 -10.05 -6.16 -16.41
C LEU A 70 -10.89 -7.42 -16.51
N GLN A 71 -10.26 -8.58 -16.26
CA GLN A 71 -10.93 -9.87 -16.13
C GLN A 71 -11.05 -10.19 -14.65
N ASN A 72 -12.25 -10.44 -14.18
CA ASN A 72 -12.49 -10.85 -12.79
C ASN A 72 -12.18 -12.34 -12.62
N VAL A 73 -10.91 -12.67 -12.39
CA VAL A 73 -10.43 -14.06 -12.22
C VAL A 73 -10.28 -14.49 -10.76
N ASN A 74 -10.30 -13.53 -9.82
CA ASN A 74 -10.24 -13.77 -8.37
C ASN A 74 -9.05 -14.64 -7.92
N TYR A 75 -7.85 -14.39 -8.47
CA TYR A 75 -6.64 -15.05 -8.03
C TYR A 75 -6.21 -14.58 -6.64
N LYS A 76 -5.57 -15.48 -5.89
CA LYS A 76 -4.73 -15.15 -4.73
C LYS A 76 -3.34 -14.79 -5.23
N VAL A 77 -2.95 -13.53 -5.10
CA VAL A 77 -1.66 -13.02 -5.57
C VAL A 77 -0.76 -12.69 -4.39
N ALA A 78 0.36 -13.38 -4.29
CA ALA A 78 1.40 -13.01 -3.34
C ALA A 78 2.13 -11.76 -3.84
N VAL A 79 2.27 -10.74 -2.98
CA VAL A 79 2.98 -9.50 -3.32
C VAL A 79 4.15 -9.31 -2.35
N ILE A 80 5.35 -9.54 -2.86
CA ILE A 80 6.60 -9.32 -2.12
C ILE A 80 7.08 -7.92 -2.43
N MET A 81 7.00 -7.07 -1.42
CA MET A 81 7.15 -5.63 -1.60
C MET A 81 8.60 -5.18 -1.48
N ALA A 82 9.03 -4.30 -2.38
CA ALA A 82 10.26 -3.53 -2.20
C ALA A 82 10.11 -2.53 -1.04
N GLY A 83 11.24 -2.15 -0.43
CA GLY A 83 11.28 -1.19 0.68
C GLY A 83 12.42 -0.19 0.55
N ASN A 84 12.90 0.06 -0.67
CA ASN A 84 14.00 0.98 -0.92
C ASN A 84 13.60 2.47 -0.87
N PHE A 85 12.30 2.76 -0.87
CA PHE A 85 11.73 4.09 -0.59
C PHE A 85 10.33 3.93 0.03
N PRO A 86 9.79 4.97 0.72
CA PRO A 86 8.51 4.88 1.40
C PRO A 86 7.36 4.53 0.45
N LEU A 87 6.56 3.53 0.83
CA LEU A 87 5.41 3.04 0.06
C LEU A 87 5.76 2.47 -1.33
N ALA A 88 7.00 1.95 -1.50
CA ALA A 88 7.45 1.39 -2.76
C ALA A 88 6.55 0.25 -3.27
N GLY A 89 6.15 -0.65 -2.38
CA GLY A 89 5.31 -1.81 -2.73
C GLY A 89 3.82 -1.50 -2.90
N LEU A 90 3.38 -0.28 -2.59
CA LEU A 90 1.96 0.07 -2.64
C LEU A 90 1.38 0.02 -4.05
N HIS A 91 2.18 0.33 -5.08
CA HIS A 91 1.75 0.25 -6.47
C HIS A 91 1.30 -1.16 -6.86
N ASP A 92 2.11 -2.16 -6.53
CA ASP A 92 1.83 -3.56 -6.87
C ASP A 92 0.57 -4.06 -6.16
N LEU A 93 0.42 -3.72 -4.87
CA LEU A 93 -0.79 -4.01 -4.11
C LEU A 93 -2.03 -3.41 -4.76
N ILE A 94 -1.98 -2.12 -5.12
CA ILE A 94 -3.10 -1.43 -5.77
C ILE A 94 -3.44 -2.08 -7.11
N CYS A 95 -2.45 -2.47 -7.92
CA CYS A 95 -2.68 -3.20 -9.17
C CYS A 95 -3.43 -4.51 -8.95
N VAL A 96 -3.05 -5.30 -7.94
CA VAL A 96 -3.74 -6.56 -7.59
C VAL A 96 -5.18 -6.30 -7.19
N ILE A 97 -5.42 -5.33 -6.32
CA ILE A 97 -6.76 -5.01 -5.83
C ILE A 97 -7.65 -4.50 -6.97
N ILE A 98 -7.16 -3.58 -7.78
CA ILE A 98 -7.93 -2.97 -8.88
C ILE A 98 -8.31 -4.03 -9.92
N SER A 99 -7.45 -5.01 -10.16
CA SER A 99 -7.73 -6.11 -11.10
C SER A 99 -8.72 -7.15 -10.57
N GLY A 100 -9.31 -6.95 -9.37
CA GLY A 100 -10.32 -7.83 -8.79
C GLY A 100 -9.73 -9.08 -8.16
N ASN A 101 -8.43 -9.10 -7.86
CA ASN A 101 -7.75 -10.20 -7.22
C ASN A 101 -7.58 -9.96 -5.71
N ARG A 102 -7.22 -11.03 -4.98
CA ARG A 102 -6.87 -10.96 -3.55
C ARG A 102 -5.36 -10.88 -3.41
N ALA A 103 -4.89 -10.08 -2.46
CA ALA A 103 -3.47 -9.89 -2.20
C ALA A 103 -3.07 -10.55 -0.88
N ILE A 104 -2.02 -11.38 -0.91
CA ILE A 104 -1.27 -11.76 0.29
C ILE A 104 0.03 -10.98 0.24
N ILE A 105 0.14 -9.95 1.05
CA ILE A 105 1.30 -9.06 1.01
C ILE A 105 2.36 -9.46 2.03
N LYS A 106 3.61 -9.36 1.60
CA LYS A 106 4.78 -9.43 2.46
C LYS A 106 5.52 -8.09 2.37
N PRO A 107 5.22 -7.15 3.27
CA PRO A 107 5.92 -5.87 3.31
C PRO A 107 7.42 -6.08 3.52
N SER A 108 8.23 -5.20 2.92
CA SER A 108 9.65 -5.14 3.27
C SER A 108 9.82 -4.81 4.75
N SER A 109 10.84 -5.39 5.40
CA SER A 109 11.22 -4.98 6.76
C SER A 109 11.41 -3.47 6.88
N ASP A 110 11.89 -2.83 5.84
CA ASP A 110 12.27 -1.42 5.84
C ASP A 110 11.08 -0.46 5.69
N ASP A 111 9.93 -0.91 5.14
CA ASP A 111 8.73 -0.10 4.86
C ASP A 111 7.44 -0.65 5.48
N LYS A 112 7.54 -1.56 6.44
CA LYS A 112 6.35 -2.23 7.01
C LYS A 112 5.39 -1.26 7.72
N ILE A 113 5.87 -0.18 8.32
CA ILE A 113 5.05 0.73 9.14
C ILE A 113 4.01 1.45 8.28
N LEU A 114 4.43 2.05 7.18
CA LEU A 114 3.52 2.79 6.30
C LEU A 114 2.57 1.87 5.53
N ILE A 115 3.04 0.70 5.10
CA ILE A 115 2.21 -0.30 4.43
C ILE A 115 1.16 -0.86 5.40
N ASN A 116 1.56 -1.21 6.63
CA ASN A 116 0.62 -1.67 7.64
C ASN A 116 -0.43 -0.62 7.97
N PHE A 117 -0.01 0.64 8.16
CA PHE A 117 -0.96 1.75 8.38
C PHE A 117 -2.00 1.86 7.25
N PHE A 118 -1.56 1.75 5.98
CA PHE A 118 -2.48 1.76 4.84
C PHE A 118 -3.50 0.62 4.93
N VAL A 119 -3.04 -0.61 5.19
CA VAL A 119 -3.92 -1.79 5.26
C VAL A 119 -4.86 -1.70 6.45
N GLU A 120 -4.36 -1.34 7.62
CA GLU A 120 -5.16 -1.16 8.83
C GLU A 120 -6.25 -0.10 8.65
N PHE A 121 -5.93 1.03 8.02
CA PHE A 121 -6.93 2.04 7.66
C PHE A 121 -8.04 1.46 6.79
N LEU A 122 -7.69 0.64 5.78
CA LEU A 122 -8.69 0.01 4.92
C LEU A 122 -9.54 -0.99 5.71
N HIS A 123 -8.93 -1.85 6.51
CA HIS A 123 -9.63 -2.88 7.30
C HIS A 123 -10.57 -2.26 8.34
N GLU A 124 -10.16 -1.15 9.00
CA GLU A 124 -11.00 -0.45 9.98
C GLU A 124 -12.21 0.23 9.32
N LYS A 125 -12.00 0.88 8.18
CA LYS A 125 -13.04 1.66 7.52
C LYS A 125 -13.92 0.83 6.60
N PHE A 126 -13.40 -0.25 6.04
CA PHE A 126 -14.04 -1.15 5.07
C PHE A 126 -13.74 -2.61 5.42
N PRO A 127 -14.50 -3.21 6.37
CA PRO A 127 -14.23 -4.56 6.88
C PRO A 127 -14.16 -5.64 5.79
N GLU A 128 -14.85 -5.47 4.66
CA GLU A 128 -14.78 -6.36 3.51
C GLU A 128 -13.37 -6.46 2.90
N THR A 129 -12.50 -5.49 3.13
CA THR A 129 -11.12 -5.52 2.65
C THR A 129 -10.25 -6.55 3.35
N ASN A 130 -10.68 -7.08 4.52
CA ASN A 130 -10.02 -8.21 5.19
C ASN A 130 -10.05 -9.49 4.34
N GLU A 131 -11.03 -9.64 3.44
CA GLU A 131 -11.10 -10.76 2.51
C GLU A 131 -10.27 -10.54 1.24
N ILE A 132 -9.83 -9.28 1.01
CA ILE A 132 -9.12 -8.87 -0.20
C ILE A 132 -7.61 -8.73 0.06
N ILE A 133 -7.22 -8.28 1.25
CA ILE A 133 -5.82 -8.01 1.60
C ILE A 133 -5.48 -8.76 2.89
N GLU A 134 -4.49 -9.63 2.79
CA GLU A 134 -3.91 -10.36 3.92
C GLU A 134 -2.43 -9.95 4.09
N ILE A 135 -2.01 -9.64 5.29
CA ILE A 135 -0.59 -9.42 5.61
C ILE A 135 -0.01 -10.75 6.08
N ALA A 136 0.95 -11.29 5.33
CA ALA A 136 1.63 -12.52 5.70
C ALA A 136 2.47 -12.32 6.98
N SER A 137 2.32 -13.21 7.97
CA SER A 137 3.06 -13.16 9.23
C SER A 137 4.54 -13.52 9.07
N GLU A 138 4.84 -14.75 8.60
CA GLU A 138 6.20 -15.24 8.38
C GLU A 138 6.37 -15.84 6.99
N LYS A 139 5.46 -16.73 6.60
CA LYS A 139 5.47 -17.41 5.30
C LYS A 139 4.26 -16.98 4.49
N LEU A 140 4.46 -16.83 3.19
CA LEU A 140 3.35 -16.74 2.25
C LEU A 140 2.61 -18.08 2.31
N GLY A 141 1.30 -18.03 2.49
CA GLY A 141 0.43 -19.20 2.36
C GLY A 141 0.31 -19.64 0.90
N ASP A 142 -0.71 -20.44 0.59
CA ASP A 142 -1.01 -20.84 -0.79
C ASP A 142 -1.44 -19.65 -1.63
N PHE A 143 -0.86 -19.50 -2.81
CA PHE A 143 -1.17 -18.45 -3.77
C PHE A 143 -1.13 -18.98 -5.21
N ASP A 144 -1.87 -18.31 -6.12
CA ASP A 144 -1.95 -18.68 -7.54
C ASP A 144 -0.86 -18.00 -8.36
N LYS A 145 -0.50 -16.77 -8.01
CA LYS A 145 0.45 -15.92 -8.71
C LYS A 145 1.32 -15.17 -7.71
N VAL A 146 2.49 -14.71 -8.17
CA VAL A 146 3.39 -13.89 -7.36
C VAL A 146 3.86 -12.68 -8.14
N ILE A 147 3.90 -11.54 -7.46
CA ILE A 147 4.57 -10.31 -7.89
C ILE A 147 5.68 -10.07 -6.87
N ALA A 148 6.92 -10.03 -7.32
CA ALA A 148 8.06 -9.75 -6.47
C ALA A 148 8.83 -8.56 -7.02
N THR A 149 8.94 -7.51 -6.21
CA THR A 149 9.71 -6.31 -6.54
C THR A 149 10.85 -6.18 -5.54
N GLY A 150 12.09 -6.17 -6.05
CA GLY A 150 13.27 -6.12 -5.18
C GLY A 150 14.58 -6.21 -5.96
N SER A 151 15.69 -6.36 -5.22
CA SER A 151 17.01 -6.59 -5.80
C SER A 151 17.17 -8.06 -6.26
N ASN A 152 18.23 -8.32 -7.07
CA ASN A 152 18.58 -9.69 -7.49
C ASN A 152 18.73 -10.66 -6.30
N ASN A 153 19.14 -10.16 -5.11
CA ASN A 153 19.21 -10.99 -3.91
C ASN A 153 17.83 -11.47 -3.43
N THR A 154 16.77 -10.72 -3.71
CA THR A 154 15.41 -11.12 -3.36
C THR A 154 14.96 -12.33 -4.17
N PHE A 155 15.37 -12.42 -5.44
CA PHE A 155 15.01 -13.55 -6.31
C PHE A 155 15.68 -14.86 -5.89
N ASN A 156 16.89 -14.82 -5.32
CA ASN A 156 17.60 -16.02 -4.85
C ASN A 156 16.90 -16.76 -3.69
N TYR A 157 15.87 -16.15 -3.08
CA TYR A 157 15.07 -16.81 -2.04
C TYR A 157 13.89 -17.61 -2.61
N PHE A 158 13.66 -17.56 -3.93
CA PHE A 158 12.53 -18.22 -4.60
C PHE A 158 12.94 -19.32 -5.58
N GLU A 159 14.24 -19.56 -5.72
CA GLU A 159 14.80 -20.76 -6.38
C GLU A 159 14.95 -21.92 -5.37
#